data_030b3edb02542631bb89efd1822606f3
#
_entry.id   030b3edb02542631bb89efd1822606f3
#
_cell.length_a   1.000
_cell.length_b   1.000
_cell.length_c   1.000
_cell.angle_alpha   90.00
_cell.angle_beta   90.00
_cell.angle_gamma   90.00
#
_symmetry.space_group_name_H-M   'P 1'
#
loop_
_entity.id
_entity.type
_entity.pdbx_description
1 polymer ?
#
loop_
_entity_poly.entity_id
_entity_poly.type
_entity_poly.pdbx_seq_one_letter_code
_entity_poly.pdbx_strand_id
1 'polypeptide(L)'
;RIQSCRPFSLSAAARAILGRGRWGGDEGKEKLTLKDVAELLRKKECRRVVVMAGAGISTPSGIPDFRSPGSGLYSNLQQYDIPYPEAIFELGYFFVNPKPFFTLAKELYPGNYRPNSAHYFLRLLHDKGLLLRLYTQNIDGLERMAGIPPDRLVEAHGTFATATCTVCKRNFPGEDFRGDVMGDRVPRCPVCTGVVKPDIVFFGEELPQRFLLHLADFPLADLLFVIGTSLEVEPFASLAGAVRSSVPRVLINRELVGPFAWQRRHNDVAQLGDVVGGVEKLVELLGWHDEMQTLIQKEKEKVGRGSE
;
A
#
# COMPACT_ATOMS: atom_id res chain seq x y z
N ARG A 1 -2.32 34.75 -16.62
CA ARG A 1 -0.83 34.64 -16.68
C ARG A 1 -0.46 33.32 -16.07
N ILE A 2 -0.13 32.36 -16.91
CA ILE A 2 0.38 31.03 -16.53
C ILE A 2 1.84 31.24 -16.11
N GLN A 3 2.13 31.08 -14.80
CA GLN A 3 3.51 31.03 -14.33
C GLN A 3 4.16 29.75 -14.84
N SER A 4 5.18 29.90 -15.68
CA SER A 4 6.00 28.79 -16.19
C SER A 4 6.74 28.16 -15.03
N CYS A 5 6.40 26.91 -14.67
CA CYS A 5 7.21 26.07 -13.81
C CYS A 5 8.56 25.82 -14.48
N ARG A 6 9.62 26.36 -13.92
CA ARG A 6 11.00 26.01 -14.34
C ARG A 6 11.24 24.51 -14.08
N PRO A 7 11.84 23.78 -14.99
CA PRO A 7 12.22 22.40 -14.75
C PRO A 7 13.27 22.37 -13.63
N PHE A 8 12.97 21.65 -12.56
CA PHE A 8 13.93 21.41 -11.48
C PHE A 8 15.14 20.67 -12.05
N SER A 9 16.33 21.28 -11.94
CA SER A 9 17.57 20.62 -12.26
C SER A 9 18.04 19.81 -11.06
N LEU A 10 18.29 18.52 -11.28
CA LEU A 10 19.00 17.68 -10.30
C LEU A 10 20.37 18.31 -9.98
N SER A 11 20.83 18.18 -8.73
CA SER A 11 22.16 18.65 -8.32
C SER A 11 23.27 17.96 -9.16
N ALA A 12 24.46 18.56 -9.18
CA ALA A 12 25.60 17.98 -9.89
C ALA A 12 25.95 16.57 -9.39
N ALA A 13 25.73 16.29 -8.09
CA ALA A 13 25.93 14.98 -7.49
C ALA A 13 24.90 13.96 -7.98
N ALA A 14 23.60 14.33 -8.02
CA ALA A 14 22.56 13.47 -8.58
C ALA A 14 22.76 13.20 -10.07
N ARG A 15 23.32 14.17 -10.82
CA ARG A 15 23.69 14.00 -12.23
C ARG A 15 24.92 13.09 -12.40
N ALA A 16 25.85 13.08 -11.47
CA ALA A 16 27.00 12.17 -11.48
C ALA A 16 26.56 10.72 -11.25
N ILE A 17 25.62 10.51 -10.30
CA ILE A 17 25.07 9.18 -9.98
C ILE A 17 24.13 8.69 -11.10
N LEU A 18 23.30 9.58 -11.68
CA LEU A 18 22.30 9.22 -12.69
C LEU A 18 22.82 9.27 -14.14
N GLY A 19 24.05 9.72 -14.37
CA GLY A 19 24.73 9.75 -15.67
C GLY A 19 24.11 10.69 -16.72
N ARG A 20 24.93 11.53 -17.36
CA ARG A 20 24.53 12.31 -18.54
C ARG A 20 24.19 11.36 -19.70
N GLY A 21 23.01 11.49 -20.26
CA GLY A 21 22.63 10.78 -21.47
C GLY A 21 23.59 11.11 -22.62
N ARG A 22 24.44 10.15 -22.96
CA ARG A 22 25.12 10.06 -24.24
C ARG A 22 24.96 8.63 -24.71
N TRP A 23 24.43 8.46 -25.87
CA TRP A 23 24.29 7.17 -26.54
C TRP A 23 25.68 6.58 -26.79
N GLY A 24 26.02 5.54 -26.03
CA GLY A 24 27.29 4.81 -26.11
C GLY A 24 27.38 3.82 -24.98
N GLY A 25 27.50 2.54 -25.26
CA GLY A 25 27.75 1.35 -24.48
C GLY A 25 27.56 1.39 -22.96
N ASP A 26 26.76 0.49 -22.46
CA ASP A 26 26.39 0.31 -21.03
C ASP A 26 27.52 -0.37 -20.20
N GLU A 27 28.79 -0.14 -20.54
CA GLU A 27 29.93 -0.67 -19.81
C GLU A 27 30.54 0.43 -18.94
N GLY A 28 30.21 0.40 -17.61
CA GLY A 28 30.91 1.19 -16.60
C GLY A 28 30.11 2.05 -15.62
N LYS A 29 28.77 2.03 -15.64
CA LYS A 29 28.01 2.73 -14.61
C LYS A 29 27.82 1.84 -13.38
N GLU A 30 28.34 2.27 -12.23
CA GLU A 30 28.05 1.59 -10.95
C GLU A 30 26.53 1.48 -10.75
N LYS A 31 26.07 0.27 -10.42
CA LYS A 31 24.65 0.03 -10.11
C LYS A 31 24.28 0.74 -8.83
N LEU A 32 23.14 1.43 -8.84
CA LEU A 32 22.59 2.08 -7.66
C LEU A 32 22.36 1.04 -6.56
N THR A 33 22.73 1.39 -5.33
CA THR A 33 22.58 0.55 -4.14
C THR A 33 21.52 1.12 -3.18
N LEU A 34 21.10 0.34 -2.21
CA LEU A 34 20.18 0.82 -1.15
C LEU A 34 20.83 1.97 -0.35
N LYS A 35 22.14 1.95 -0.18
CA LYS A 35 22.90 3.03 0.48
C LYS A 35 22.82 4.33 -0.30
N ASP A 36 22.95 4.28 -1.61
CA ASP A 36 22.84 5.47 -2.48
C ASP A 36 21.43 6.06 -2.41
N VAL A 37 20.39 5.20 -2.38
CA VAL A 37 19.00 5.63 -2.18
C VAL A 37 18.83 6.34 -0.82
N ALA A 38 19.41 5.78 0.24
CA ALA A 38 19.38 6.41 1.56
C ALA A 38 20.06 7.79 1.56
N GLU A 39 21.17 7.94 0.82
CA GLU A 39 21.85 9.23 0.67
C GLU A 39 21.00 10.25 -0.11
N LEU A 40 20.33 9.85 -1.20
CA LEU A 40 19.41 10.71 -1.95
C LEU A 40 18.28 11.27 -1.07
N LEU A 41 17.72 10.43 -0.20
CA LEU A 41 16.70 10.83 0.75
C LEU A 41 17.24 11.75 1.85
N ARG A 42 18.38 11.40 2.46
CA ARG A 42 19.02 12.22 3.51
C ARG A 42 19.38 13.61 3.03
N LYS A 43 19.92 13.72 1.81
CA LYS A 43 20.28 14.99 1.18
C LYS A 43 19.08 15.74 0.61
N LYS A 44 17.88 15.15 0.71
CA LYS A 44 16.63 15.66 0.12
C LYS A 44 16.75 15.93 -1.39
N GLU A 45 17.54 15.13 -2.08
CA GLU A 45 17.62 15.13 -3.55
C GLU A 45 16.39 14.45 -4.16
N CYS A 46 15.81 13.47 -3.46
CA CYS A 46 14.47 12.93 -3.71
C CYS A 46 13.51 13.44 -2.64
N ARG A 47 12.41 14.10 -3.06
CA ARG A 47 11.41 14.72 -2.19
C ARG A 47 9.97 14.38 -2.58
N ARG A 48 9.77 13.66 -3.66
CA ARG A 48 8.46 13.25 -4.17
C ARG A 48 8.45 11.74 -4.31
N VAL A 49 8.50 11.09 -3.16
CA VAL A 49 8.51 9.64 -3.06
C VAL A 49 7.09 9.13 -3.28
N VAL A 50 6.92 8.25 -4.26
CA VAL A 50 5.72 7.45 -4.43
C VAL A 50 6.01 6.04 -3.90
N VAL A 51 5.06 5.48 -3.19
CA VAL A 51 5.17 4.12 -2.66
C VAL A 51 4.01 3.29 -3.18
N MET A 52 4.31 2.07 -3.62
CA MET A 52 3.35 1.01 -3.91
C MET A 52 3.52 -0.08 -2.85
N ALA A 53 2.45 -0.44 -2.15
CA ALA A 53 2.47 -1.43 -1.09
C ALA A 53 1.44 -2.55 -1.34
N GLY A 54 1.74 -3.75 -0.87
CA GLY A 54 0.86 -4.91 -0.93
C GLY A 54 0.89 -5.74 0.35
N ALA A 55 0.29 -6.93 0.33
CA ALA A 55 0.05 -7.78 1.49
C ALA A 55 1.32 -8.13 2.28
N GLY A 56 2.48 -8.13 1.63
CA GLY A 56 3.77 -8.40 2.29
C GLY A 56 4.19 -7.40 3.36
N ILE A 57 3.61 -6.19 3.41
CA ILE A 57 3.82 -5.27 4.54
C ILE A 57 2.92 -5.60 5.73
N SER A 58 1.83 -6.36 5.54
CA SER A 58 0.82 -6.64 6.56
C SER A 58 0.91 -8.06 7.14
N THR A 59 1.47 -9.02 6.40
CA THR A 59 1.68 -10.39 6.92
C THR A 59 2.52 -10.43 8.21
N PRO A 60 3.54 -9.59 8.42
CA PRO A 60 4.27 -9.52 9.68
C PRO A 60 3.42 -9.00 10.86
N SER A 61 2.30 -8.35 10.60
CA SER A 61 1.31 -7.94 11.61
C SER A 61 0.35 -9.07 12.01
N GLY A 62 0.50 -10.26 11.43
CA GLY A 62 -0.34 -11.43 11.68
C GLY A 62 -1.53 -11.57 10.74
N ILE A 63 -1.69 -10.67 9.76
CA ILE A 63 -2.76 -10.78 8.76
C ILE A 63 -2.40 -11.92 7.80
N PRO A 64 -3.24 -12.96 7.70
CA PRO A 64 -2.98 -14.06 6.79
C PRO A 64 -2.96 -13.59 5.33
N ASP A 65 -2.07 -14.14 4.52
CA ASP A 65 -2.13 -13.96 3.08
C ASP A 65 -3.36 -14.69 2.52
N PHE A 66 -4.17 -13.96 1.75
CA PHE A 66 -5.38 -14.49 1.11
C PHE A 66 -5.12 -15.67 0.17
N ARG A 67 -3.90 -15.79 -0.39
CA ARG A 67 -3.54 -16.77 -1.41
C ARG A 67 -2.88 -18.02 -0.86
N SER A 68 -2.45 -18.00 0.40
CA SER A 68 -1.74 -19.14 0.99
C SER A 68 -2.73 -20.22 1.41
N PRO A 69 -2.73 -21.42 0.79
CA PRO A 69 -3.52 -22.56 1.24
C PRO A 69 -3.19 -22.88 2.69
N GLY A 70 -4.22 -23.06 3.53
CA GLY A 70 -4.04 -23.41 4.95
C GLY A 70 -3.82 -22.21 5.88
N SER A 71 -3.85 -20.96 5.42
CA SER A 71 -4.00 -19.82 6.33
C SER A 71 -5.39 -19.86 6.97
N GLY A 72 -5.50 -19.51 8.25
CA GLY A 72 -6.74 -19.60 9.02
C GLY A 72 -7.94 -18.90 8.40
N LEU A 73 -7.70 -17.94 7.49
CA LEU A 73 -8.72 -17.20 6.78
C LEU A 73 -9.56 -18.09 5.85
N TYR A 74 -8.91 -18.94 5.05
CA TYR A 74 -9.61 -19.89 4.17
C TYR A 74 -10.20 -21.07 4.93
N SER A 75 -9.58 -21.52 6.03
CA SER A 75 -10.14 -22.61 6.84
C SER A 75 -11.49 -22.23 7.46
N ASN A 76 -11.65 -20.97 7.88
CA ASN A 76 -12.92 -20.47 8.38
C ASN A 76 -13.99 -20.30 7.27
N LEU A 77 -13.60 -20.21 6.02
CA LEU A 77 -14.50 -20.08 4.89
C LEU A 77 -14.93 -21.42 4.29
N GLN A 78 -14.25 -22.54 4.60
CA GLN A 78 -14.60 -23.88 4.09
C GLN A 78 -16.05 -24.30 4.44
N GLN A 79 -16.58 -23.85 5.56
CA GLN A 79 -17.96 -24.13 5.99
C GLN A 79 -19.05 -23.53 5.06
N TYR A 80 -18.69 -22.59 4.20
CA TYR A 80 -19.65 -21.90 3.32
C TYR A 80 -19.72 -22.48 1.92
N ASP A 81 -19.00 -23.56 1.63
CA ASP A 81 -18.97 -24.24 0.30
C ASP A 81 -18.72 -23.24 -0.85
N ILE A 82 -17.69 -22.41 -0.68
CA ILE A 82 -17.32 -21.40 -1.68
C ILE A 82 -16.74 -22.11 -2.90
N PRO A 83 -17.24 -21.84 -4.12
CA PRO A 83 -16.83 -22.57 -5.33
C PRO A 83 -15.32 -22.40 -5.64
N TYR A 84 -14.74 -21.24 -5.36
CA TYR A 84 -13.32 -20.89 -5.44
C TYR A 84 -13.04 -19.68 -4.53
N PRO A 85 -11.82 -19.50 -4.06
CA PRO A 85 -11.49 -18.48 -3.05
C PRO A 85 -11.90 -17.05 -3.44
N GLU A 86 -11.71 -16.68 -4.70
CA GLU A 86 -11.97 -15.33 -5.20
C GLU A 86 -13.47 -14.98 -5.26
N ALA A 87 -14.36 -15.98 -5.24
CA ALA A 87 -15.81 -15.77 -5.31
C ALA A 87 -16.35 -14.86 -4.19
N ILE A 88 -15.70 -14.84 -3.03
CA ILE A 88 -16.09 -13.95 -1.91
C ILE A 88 -15.98 -12.45 -2.26
N PHE A 89 -15.18 -12.11 -3.26
CA PHE A 89 -15.02 -10.76 -3.79
C PHE A 89 -15.72 -10.55 -5.13
N GLU A 90 -16.67 -11.40 -5.49
CA GLU A 90 -17.51 -11.24 -6.68
C GLU A 90 -18.90 -10.75 -6.30
N LEU A 91 -19.36 -9.68 -6.96
CA LEU A 91 -20.70 -9.12 -6.70
C LEU A 91 -21.82 -10.13 -6.90
N GLY A 92 -21.73 -10.96 -7.93
CA GLY A 92 -22.73 -12.00 -8.22
C GLY A 92 -22.89 -12.97 -7.06
N TYR A 93 -21.80 -13.47 -6.52
CA TYR A 93 -21.82 -14.37 -5.35
C TYR A 93 -22.26 -13.63 -4.08
N PHE A 94 -21.79 -12.41 -3.86
CA PHE A 94 -22.16 -11.59 -2.71
C PHE A 94 -23.68 -11.34 -2.62
N PHE A 95 -24.36 -11.10 -3.75
CA PHE A 95 -25.81 -10.91 -3.76
C PHE A 95 -26.58 -12.19 -3.46
N VAL A 96 -26.03 -13.35 -3.78
CA VAL A 96 -26.63 -14.65 -3.43
C VAL A 96 -26.35 -15.01 -1.98
N ASN A 97 -25.10 -14.88 -1.52
CA ASN A 97 -24.69 -15.21 -0.18
C ASN A 97 -23.59 -14.25 0.34
N PRO A 98 -23.96 -13.14 1.03
CA PRO A 98 -22.98 -12.20 1.56
C PRO A 98 -22.24 -12.67 2.81
N LYS A 99 -22.70 -13.74 3.49
CA LYS A 99 -22.14 -14.19 4.78
C LYS A 99 -20.64 -14.50 4.72
N PRO A 100 -20.13 -15.25 3.72
CA PRO A 100 -18.68 -15.54 3.64
C PRO A 100 -17.83 -14.27 3.60
N PHE A 101 -18.24 -13.25 2.86
CA PHE A 101 -17.55 -11.96 2.83
C PHE A 101 -17.56 -11.30 4.22
N PHE A 102 -18.68 -11.29 4.94
CA PHE A 102 -18.73 -10.67 6.27
C PHE A 102 -17.97 -11.46 7.33
N THR A 103 -17.85 -12.78 7.20
CA THR A 103 -16.95 -13.59 8.05
C THR A 103 -15.50 -13.17 7.85
N LEU A 104 -15.09 -12.96 6.61
CA LEU A 104 -13.79 -12.42 6.28
C LEU A 104 -13.62 -10.97 6.77
N ALA A 105 -14.62 -10.14 6.54
CA ALA A 105 -14.61 -8.75 6.96
C ALA A 105 -14.42 -8.61 8.47
N LYS A 106 -15.05 -9.48 9.27
CA LYS A 106 -14.90 -9.53 10.73
C LYS A 106 -13.45 -9.68 11.14
N GLU A 107 -12.70 -10.55 10.46
CA GLU A 107 -11.27 -10.76 10.72
C GLU A 107 -10.42 -9.54 10.37
N LEU A 108 -10.72 -8.89 9.23
CA LEU A 108 -9.96 -7.78 8.70
C LEU A 108 -10.42 -6.40 9.20
N TYR A 109 -11.49 -6.34 9.98
CA TYR A 109 -12.02 -5.07 10.45
C TYR A 109 -10.96 -4.29 11.26
N PRO A 110 -10.87 -2.96 11.11
CA PRO A 110 -9.88 -2.14 11.82
C PRO A 110 -9.90 -2.38 13.33
N GLY A 111 -8.71 -2.56 13.90
CA GLY A 111 -8.53 -2.76 15.34
C GLY A 111 -8.09 -4.17 15.75
N ASN A 112 -8.25 -5.18 14.90
CA ASN A 112 -7.81 -6.56 15.19
C ASN A 112 -6.28 -6.71 15.07
N TYR A 113 -5.65 -5.93 14.20
CA TYR A 113 -4.21 -5.98 13.93
C TYR A 113 -3.55 -4.64 14.20
N ARG A 114 -2.23 -4.61 14.25
CA ARG A 114 -1.44 -3.42 14.51
C ARG A 114 -0.39 -3.19 13.41
N PRO A 115 -0.11 -1.90 13.09
CA PRO A 115 1.00 -1.57 12.19
C PRO A 115 2.33 -2.12 12.70
N ASN A 116 3.23 -2.46 11.78
CA ASN A 116 4.61 -2.85 12.06
C ASN A 116 5.62 -1.84 11.51
N SER A 117 6.92 -2.14 11.61
CA SER A 117 8.00 -1.24 11.18
C SER A 117 7.85 -0.77 9.73
N ALA A 118 7.31 -1.60 8.82
CA ALA A 118 7.09 -1.18 7.43
C ALA A 118 6.08 -0.03 7.34
N HIS A 119 4.97 -0.10 8.05
CA HIS A 119 3.97 0.97 8.09
C HIS A 119 4.53 2.25 8.74
N TYR A 120 5.29 2.12 9.83
CA TYR A 120 5.89 3.27 10.51
C TYR A 120 7.02 3.92 9.69
N PHE A 121 7.73 3.17 8.87
CA PHE A 121 8.64 3.75 7.87
C PHE A 121 7.90 4.65 6.88
N LEU A 122 6.74 4.23 6.38
CA LEU A 122 5.91 5.04 5.49
C LEU A 122 5.43 6.32 6.20
N ARG A 123 5.08 6.20 7.49
CA ARG A 123 4.74 7.36 8.32
C ARG A 123 5.92 8.31 8.48
N LEU A 124 7.13 7.82 8.71
CA LEU A 124 8.34 8.67 8.78
C LEU A 124 8.63 9.40 7.45
N LEU A 125 8.43 8.74 6.30
CA LEU A 125 8.52 9.41 5.00
C LEU A 125 7.55 10.59 4.91
N HIS A 126 6.32 10.41 5.43
CA HIS A 126 5.35 11.49 5.49
C HIS A 126 5.80 12.61 6.44
N ASP A 127 6.14 12.29 7.67
CA ASP A 127 6.52 13.26 8.72
C ASP A 127 7.73 14.10 8.30
N LYS A 128 8.65 13.53 7.51
CA LYS A 128 9.81 14.23 6.95
C LYS A 128 9.50 15.01 5.66
N GLY A 129 8.24 15.02 5.21
CA GLY A 129 7.79 15.75 4.01
C GLY A 129 8.33 15.16 2.69
N LEU A 130 8.66 13.87 2.68
CA LEU A 130 9.21 13.16 1.52
C LEU A 130 8.14 12.39 0.74
N LEU A 131 7.05 11.97 1.41
CA LEU A 131 5.99 11.17 0.81
C LEU A 131 5.09 12.04 -0.08
N LEU A 132 5.12 11.81 -1.40
CA LEU A 132 4.14 12.38 -2.32
C LEU A 132 2.81 11.64 -2.18
N ARG A 133 2.82 10.31 -2.33
CA ARG A 133 1.63 9.45 -2.20
C ARG A 133 1.99 8.00 -1.91
N LEU A 134 1.17 7.36 -1.08
CA LEU A 134 1.17 5.93 -0.85
C LEU A 134 -0.03 5.30 -1.56
N TYR A 135 0.24 4.39 -2.47
CA TYR A 135 -0.73 3.54 -3.13
C TYR A 135 -0.66 2.15 -2.50
N THR A 136 -1.74 1.71 -1.87
CA THR A 136 -1.81 0.38 -1.26
C THR A 136 -2.87 -0.49 -1.93
N GLN A 137 -2.57 -1.78 -2.06
CA GLN A 137 -3.54 -2.82 -2.43
C GLN A 137 -4.28 -3.38 -1.20
N ASN A 138 -3.77 -3.05 0.00
CA ASN A 138 -4.29 -3.61 1.24
C ASN A 138 -5.60 -2.94 1.64
N ILE A 139 -6.46 -3.70 2.30
CA ILE A 139 -7.76 -3.28 2.79
C ILE A 139 -7.85 -3.32 4.32
N ASP A 140 -6.73 -3.62 4.99
CA ASP A 140 -6.66 -3.80 6.44
C ASP A 140 -6.65 -2.48 7.25
N GLY A 141 -6.44 -1.35 6.57
CA GLY A 141 -6.42 -0.01 7.19
C GLY A 141 -5.21 0.28 8.06
N LEU A 142 -4.15 -0.56 8.03
CA LEU A 142 -2.97 -0.39 8.87
C LEU A 142 -2.17 0.87 8.52
N GLU A 143 -2.21 1.32 7.28
CA GLU A 143 -1.59 2.58 6.85
C GLU A 143 -2.26 3.78 7.53
N ARG A 144 -3.61 3.78 7.61
CA ARG A 144 -4.37 4.81 8.35
C ARG A 144 -4.05 4.76 9.83
N MET A 145 -4.00 3.55 10.40
CA MET A 145 -3.70 3.34 11.82
C MET A 145 -2.26 3.76 12.16
N ALA A 146 -1.32 3.61 11.24
CA ALA A 146 0.04 4.14 11.40
C ALA A 146 0.10 5.67 11.33
N GLY A 147 -1.00 6.34 10.93
CA GLY A 147 -1.14 7.78 10.88
C GLY A 147 -0.80 8.41 9.54
N ILE A 148 -0.87 7.66 8.44
CA ILE A 148 -0.82 8.24 7.09
C ILE A 148 -2.12 9.01 6.85
N PRO A 149 -2.06 10.32 6.56
CA PRO A 149 -3.26 11.11 6.35
C PRO A 149 -3.97 10.74 5.04
N PRO A 150 -5.32 10.87 4.99
CA PRO A 150 -6.11 10.45 3.83
C PRO A 150 -5.71 11.11 2.51
N ASP A 151 -5.20 12.36 2.56
CA ASP A 151 -4.74 13.06 1.35
C ASP A 151 -3.45 12.47 0.77
N ARG A 152 -2.67 11.72 1.55
CA ARG A 152 -1.45 11.02 1.14
C ARG A 152 -1.66 9.54 0.82
N LEU A 153 -2.86 9.01 1.03
CA LEU A 153 -3.17 7.60 0.89
C LEU A 153 -4.16 7.35 -0.26
N VAL A 154 -3.85 6.37 -1.10
CA VAL A 154 -4.75 5.80 -2.10
C VAL A 154 -4.91 4.32 -1.79
N GLU A 155 -6.07 3.94 -1.27
CA GLU A 155 -6.48 2.56 -1.04
C GLU A 155 -7.09 2.03 -2.34
N ALA A 156 -6.23 1.48 -3.20
CA ALA A 156 -6.60 1.14 -4.58
C ALA A 156 -7.69 0.05 -4.66
N HIS A 157 -7.77 -0.82 -3.68
CA HIS A 157 -8.78 -1.88 -3.60
C HIS A 157 -9.90 -1.58 -2.60
N GLY A 158 -10.05 -0.30 -2.24
CA GLY A 158 -11.12 0.16 -1.35
C GLY A 158 -10.77 0.10 0.12
N THR A 159 -11.79 0.26 0.97
CA THR A 159 -11.61 0.45 2.41
C THR A 159 -12.82 -0.01 3.22
N PHE A 160 -12.58 -0.43 4.47
CA PHE A 160 -13.63 -0.62 5.48
C PHE A 160 -14.04 0.68 6.19
N ALA A 161 -13.36 1.80 5.95
CA ALA A 161 -13.66 3.08 6.59
C ALA A 161 -15.03 3.65 6.16
N THR A 162 -15.52 3.27 4.99
CA THR A 162 -16.82 3.63 4.46
C THR A 162 -17.56 2.42 3.93
N ALA A 163 -18.90 2.54 3.83
CA ALA A 163 -19.76 1.49 3.31
C ALA A 163 -20.91 2.09 2.51
N THR A 164 -21.42 1.36 1.55
CA THR A 164 -22.49 1.82 0.66
C THR A 164 -23.63 0.81 0.61
N CYS A 165 -24.86 1.30 0.72
CA CYS A 165 -26.04 0.48 0.51
C CYS A 165 -26.09 -0.01 -0.95
N THR A 166 -26.21 -1.31 -1.15
CA THR A 166 -26.25 -1.92 -2.48
C THR A 166 -27.50 -1.55 -3.29
N VAL A 167 -28.60 -1.14 -2.60
CA VAL A 167 -29.88 -0.80 -3.19
C VAL A 167 -30.03 0.71 -3.41
N CYS A 168 -30.07 1.50 -2.34
CA CYS A 168 -30.34 2.95 -2.45
C CYS A 168 -29.07 3.80 -2.63
N LYS A 169 -27.90 3.19 -2.68
CA LYS A 169 -26.59 3.85 -2.89
C LYS A 169 -26.22 4.88 -1.83
N ARG A 170 -26.88 4.89 -0.68
CA ARG A 170 -26.51 5.78 0.42
C ARG A 170 -25.20 5.33 1.04
N ASN A 171 -24.33 6.30 1.30
CA ASN A 171 -23.03 6.09 1.93
C ASN A 171 -23.14 6.26 3.44
N PHE A 172 -22.31 5.51 4.17
CA PHE A 172 -22.24 5.48 5.63
C PHE A 172 -20.78 5.38 6.09
N PRO A 173 -20.45 5.86 7.29
CA PRO A 173 -19.22 5.46 7.97
C PRO A 173 -19.20 3.95 8.16
N GLY A 174 -18.06 3.31 7.93
CA GLY A 174 -17.94 1.85 8.11
C GLY A 174 -18.14 1.41 9.55
N GLU A 175 -17.77 2.27 10.51
CA GLU A 175 -17.92 2.01 11.94
C GLU A 175 -19.37 1.81 12.37
N ASP A 176 -20.34 2.42 11.69
CA ASP A 176 -21.78 2.26 11.98
C ASP A 176 -22.24 0.80 11.91
N PHE A 177 -21.56 -0.03 11.12
CA PHE A 177 -21.91 -1.44 10.92
C PHE A 177 -20.94 -2.43 11.60
N ARG A 178 -19.94 -1.93 12.31
CA ARG A 178 -18.98 -2.77 13.02
C ARG A 178 -19.68 -3.74 13.98
N GLY A 179 -20.69 -3.27 14.71
CA GLY A 179 -21.45 -4.09 15.64
C GLY A 179 -22.22 -5.23 14.97
N ASP A 180 -22.71 -5.02 13.76
CA ASP A 180 -23.37 -6.08 12.99
C ASP A 180 -22.35 -7.12 12.51
N VAL A 181 -21.25 -6.68 11.92
CA VAL A 181 -20.19 -7.56 11.40
C VAL A 181 -19.58 -8.39 12.54
N MET A 182 -19.23 -7.77 13.66
CA MET A 182 -18.68 -8.47 14.83
C MET A 182 -19.69 -9.45 15.46
N GLY A 183 -21.00 -9.16 15.33
CA GLY A 183 -22.08 -10.01 15.79
C GLY A 183 -22.54 -11.06 14.76
N ASP A 184 -21.77 -11.32 13.72
CA ASP A 184 -22.07 -12.27 12.64
C ASP A 184 -23.39 -11.97 11.89
N ARG A 185 -23.79 -10.71 11.87
CA ARG A 185 -24.98 -10.23 11.15
C ARG A 185 -24.58 -9.53 9.85
N VAL A 186 -25.40 -9.73 8.83
CA VAL A 186 -25.25 -9.01 7.56
C VAL A 186 -25.80 -7.58 7.74
N PRO A 187 -24.98 -6.53 7.57
CA PRO A 187 -25.41 -5.14 7.72
C PRO A 187 -26.57 -4.77 6.81
N ARG A 188 -27.55 -4.05 7.35
CA ARG A 188 -28.74 -3.60 6.64
C ARG A 188 -28.88 -2.09 6.67
N CYS A 189 -29.28 -1.52 5.54
CA CYS A 189 -29.52 -0.10 5.42
C CYS A 189 -30.71 0.33 6.30
N PRO A 190 -30.54 1.33 7.17
CA PRO A 190 -31.65 1.81 8.03
C PRO A 190 -32.76 2.48 7.23
N VAL A 191 -32.56 2.80 5.95
CA VAL A 191 -33.55 3.51 5.12
C VAL A 191 -34.32 2.57 4.21
N CYS A 192 -33.66 1.60 3.56
CA CYS A 192 -34.30 0.74 2.56
C CYS A 192 -34.15 -0.77 2.84
N THR A 193 -33.53 -1.14 3.96
CA THR A 193 -33.24 -2.52 4.38
C THR A 193 -32.31 -3.32 3.44
N GLY A 194 -31.83 -2.71 2.37
CA GLY A 194 -30.85 -3.31 1.47
C GLY A 194 -29.55 -3.67 2.19
N VAL A 195 -28.78 -4.62 1.66
CA VAL A 195 -27.47 -4.99 2.22
C VAL A 195 -26.53 -3.79 2.10
N VAL A 196 -25.81 -3.47 3.18
CA VAL A 196 -24.75 -2.47 3.16
C VAL A 196 -23.42 -3.19 2.99
N LYS A 197 -22.69 -2.84 1.95
CA LYS A 197 -21.38 -3.40 1.60
C LYS A 197 -20.30 -2.40 1.96
N PRO A 198 -19.25 -2.78 2.72
CA PRO A 198 -18.04 -1.97 2.83
C PRO A 198 -17.50 -1.62 1.44
N ASP A 199 -16.86 -0.45 1.32
CA ASP A 199 -16.38 0.06 0.03
C ASP A 199 -15.07 -0.62 -0.41
N ILE A 200 -15.03 -1.94 -0.27
CA ILE A 200 -14.00 -2.82 -0.82
C ILE A 200 -14.34 -3.05 -2.29
N VAL A 201 -13.33 -2.93 -3.15
CA VAL A 201 -13.49 -3.15 -4.60
C VAL A 201 -13.58 -4.66 -4.87
N PHE A 202 -14.68 -5.09 -5.42
CA PHE A 202 -14.89 -6.46 -5.87
C PHE A 202 -14.44 -6.63 -7.32
N PHE A 203 -14.19 -7.86 -7.73
CA PHE A 203 -13.84 -8.16 -9.12
C PHE A 203 -14.94 -7.67 -10.08
N GLY A 204 -14.51 -6.89 -11.09
CA GLY A 204 -15.41 -6.24 -12.04
C GLY A 204 -15.95 -4.88 -11.62
N GLU A 205 -15.71 -4.43 -10.38
CA GLU A 205 -15.99 -3.05 -9.98
C GLU A 205 -14.87 -2.10 -10.44
N GLU A 206 -15.25 -0.85 -10.67
CA GLU A 206 -14.27 0.21 -10.94
C GLU A 206 -13.43 0.50 -9.69
N LEU A 207 -12.14 0.79 -9.90
CA LEU A 207 -11.28 1.24 -8.82
C LEU A 207 -11.74 2.61 -8.29
N PRO A 208 -11.46 2.94 -7.02
CA PRO A 208 -11.83 4.23 -6.45
C PRO A 208 -11.32 5.40 -7.30
N GLN A 209 -12.11 6.46 -7.42
CA GLN A 209 -11.75 7.64 -8.22
C GLN A 209 -10.37 8.21 -7.85
N ARG A 210 -9.99 8.11 -6.56
CA ARG A 210 -8.66 8.52 -6.09
C ARG A 210 -7.49 7.77 -6.76
N PHE A 211 -7.72 6.58 -7.30
CA PHE A 211 -6.70 5.86 -8.05
C PHE A 211 -6.21 6.65 -9.25
N LEU A 212 -7.05 7.48 -9.86
CA LEU A 212 -6.69 8.35 -11.00
C LEU A 212 -5.61 9.39 -10.65
N LEU A 213 -5.33 9.65 -9.37
CA LEU A 213 -4.22 10.52 -8.95
C LEU A 213 -2.86 10.01 -9.46
N HIS A 214 -2.75 8.72 -9.81
CA HIS A 214 -1.52 8.17 -10.38
C HIS A 214 -1.11 8.87 -11.69
N LEU A 215 -2.06 9.38 -12.47
CA LEU A 215 -1.79 10.11 -13.71
C LEU A 215 -0.95 11.37 -13.48
N ALA A 216 -1.06 12.00 -12.31
CA ALA A 216 -0.25 13.14 -11.91
C ALA A 216 0.95 12.75 -11.04
N ASP A 217 0.76 11.85 -10.07
CA ASP A 217 1.77 11.53 -9.05
C ASP A 217 2.99 10.80 -9.66
N PHE A 218 2.79 9.78 -10.50
CA PHE A 218 3.89 8.99 -11.05
C PHE A 218 4.80 9.77 -12.00
N PRO A 219 4.30 10.64 -12.89
CA PRO A 219 5.16 11.56 -13.67
C PRO A 219 5.94 12.56 -12.82
N LEU A 220 5.42 12.94 -11.65
CA LEU A 220 6.05 13.88 -10.72
C LEU A 220 7.06 13.20 -9.78
N ALA A 221 6.97 11.89 -9.60
CA ALA A 221 7.83 11.15 -8.70
C ALA A 221 9.32 11.30 -9.05
N ASP A 222 10.16 11.37 -8.03
CA ASP A 222 11.62 11.33 -8.14
C ASP A 222 12.24 10.10 -7.49
N LEU A 223 11.42 9.28 -6.80
CA LEU A 223 11.75 7.97 -6.28
C LEU A 223 10.48 7.12 -6.18
N LEU A 224 10.56 5.85 -6.57
CA LEU A 224 9.49 4.87 -6.40
C LEU A 224 9.95 3.75 -5.48
N PHE A 225 9.19 3.50 -4.40
CA PHE A 225 9.28 2.27 -3.63
C PHE A 225 8.17 1.30 -4.04
N VAL A 226 8.52 0.02 -4.17
CA VAL A 226 7.58 -1.10 -4.34
C VAL A 226 7.86 -2.09 -3.22
N ILE A 227 6.91 -2.27 -2.29
CA ILE A 227 7.15 -2.98 -1.04
C ILE A 227 6.09 -4.06 -0.82
N GLY A 228 6.52 -5.31 -0.66
CA GLY A 228 5.66 -6.41 -0.23
C GLY A 228 4.49 -6.72 -1.17
N THR A 229 4.71 -6.72 -2.46
CA THR A 229 3.69 -7.06 -3.46
C THR A 229 4.22 -7.99 -4.54
N SER A 230 3.36 -8.89 -5.05
CA SER A 230 3.68 -9.75 -6.18
C SER A 230 3.58 -9.04 -7.54
N LEU A 231 2.95 -7.85 -7.60
CA LEU A 231 2.66 -7.13 -8.85
C LEU A 231 1.90 -7.97 -9.89
N GLU A 232 0.90 -8.74 -9.44
CA GLU A 232 0.09 -9.61 -10.32
C GLU A 232 -1.31 -9.04 -10.60
N VAL A 233 -1.82 -8.15 -9.75
CA VAL A 233 -3.17 -7.60 -9.86
C VAL A 233 -3.15 -6.29 -10.64
N GLU A 234 -3.79 -6.31 -11.81
CA GLU A 234 -3.97 -5.12 -12.66
C GLU A 234 -5.23 -4.34 -12.27
N PRO A 235 -5.27 -3.00 -12.52
CA PRO A 235 -4.25 -2.17 -13.19
C PRO A 235 -3.15 -1.67 -12.24
N PHE A 236 -3.17 -2.03 -10.96
CA PHE A 236 -2.21 -1.57 -9.96
C PHE A 236 -0.77 -1.97 -10.32
N ALA A 237 -0.55 -3.21 -10.76
CA ALA A 237 0.77 -3.74 -11.08
C ALA A 237 1.51 -2.91 -12.14
N SER A 238 0.80 -2.44 -13.16
CA SER A 238 1.35 -1.61 -14.25
C SER A 238 1.92 -0.28 -13.77
N LEU A 239 1.52 0.22 -12.61
CA LEU A 239 2.06 1.46 -12.05
C LEU A 239 3.57 1.40 -11.78
N ALA A 240 4.12 0.21 -11.52
CA ALA A 240 5.55 0.03 -11.33
C ALA A 240 6.39 0.47 -12.55
N GLY A 241 5.78 0.49 -13.73
CA GLY A 241 6.37 1.01 -14.98
C GLY A 241 6.10 2.48 -15.26
N ALA A 242 5.18 3.13 -14.53
CA ALA A 242 4.64 4.45 -14.87
C ALA A 242 5.56 5.63 -14.52
N VAL A 243 6.56 5.45 -13.68
CA VAL A 243 7.57 6.49 -13.41
C VAL A 243 8.53 6.62 -14.59
N ARG A 244 9.06 7.83 -14.78
CA ARG A 244 10.04 8.13 -15.84
C ARG A 244 11.25 7.18 -15.75
N SER A 245 11.87 6.84 -16.87
CA SER A 245 13.02 5.90 -16.92
C SER A 245 14.22 6.34 -16.08
N SER A 246 14.38 7.64 -15.85
CA SER A 246 15.44 8.22 -15.01
C SER A 246 15.18 8.12 -13.51
N VAL A 247 13.97 7.78 -13.10
CA VAL A 247 13.59 7.71 -11.67
C VAL A 247 14.06 6.38 -11.09
N PRO A 248 14.81 6.39 -9.98
CA PRO A 248 15.17 5.16 -9.27
C PRO A 248 13.90 4.43 -8.78
N ARG A 249 13.91 3.10 -8.95
CA ARG A 249 12.87 2.23 -8.39
C ARG A 249 13.51 1.29 -7.39
N VAL A 250 12.93 1.19 -6.21
CA VAL A 250 13.43 0.34 -5.12
C VAL A 250 12.38 -0.72 -4.80
N LEU A 251 12.75 -1.97 -5.01
CA LEU A 251 11.95 -3.13 -4.62
C LEU A 251 12.42 -3.63 -3.26
N ILE A 252 11.52 -3.71 -2.27
CA ILE A 252 11.74 -4.41 -1.00
C ILE A 252 10.71 -5.54 -0.95
N ASN A 253 11.16 -6.76 -1.23
CA ASN A 253 10.26 -7.89 -1.43
C ASN A 253 11.00 -9.22 -1.23
N ARG A 254 10.27 -10.32 -1.04
CA ARG A 254 10.87 -11.66 -0.92
C ARG A 254 11.66 -12.04 -2.18
N GLU A 255 11.13 -11.73 -3.34
CA GLU A 255 11.65 -12.11 -4.65
C GLU A 255 11.51 -10.99 -5.67
N LEU A 256 12.16 -11.13 -6.82
CA LEU A 256 11.99 -10.23 -7.96
C LEU A 256 10.61 -10.45 -8.59
N VAL A 257 9.87 -9.36 -8.80
CA VAL A 257 8.50 -9.39 -9.32
C VAL A 257 8.29 -8.35 -10.41
N GLY A 258 7.32 -8.60 -11.27
CA GLY A 258 6.91 -7.67 -12.31
C GLY A 258 8.10 -7.11 -13.12
N PRO A 259 8.12 -5.81 -13.43
CA PRO A 259 9.18 -5.20 -14.25
C PRO A 259 10.59 -5.31 -13.65
N PHE A 260 10.73 -5.56 -12.36
CA PHE A 260 12.04 -5.81 -11.74
C PHE A 260 12.63 -7.16 -12.13
N ALA A 261 11.81 -8.12 -12.52
CA ALA A 261 12.25 -9.43 -12.97
C ALA A 261 12.56 -9.45 -14.48
N TRP A 262 11.68 -8.87 -15.31
CA TRP A 262 11.73 -9.03 -16.76
C TRP A 262 12.04 -7.76 -17.57
N GLN A 263 11.98 -6.56 -16.96
CA GLN A 263 12.29 -5.26 -17.58
C GLN A 263 13.09 -4.38 -16.63
N ARG A 264 14.16 -4.95 -16.07
CA ARG A 264 15.00 -4.26 -15.09
C ARG A 264 15.69 -3.05 -15.70
N ARG A 265 15.65 -1.93 -14.98
CA ARG A 265 16.37 -0.68 -15.33
C ARG A 265 17.73 -0.65 -14.63
N HIS A 266 18.68 0.12 -15.18
CA HIS A 266 20.00 0.28 -14.56
C HIS A 266 19.97 0.93 -13.18
N ASN A 267 18.95 1.76 -12.93
CA ASN A 267 18.71 2.47 -11.67
C ASN A 267 17.72 1.75 -10.73
N ASP A 268 17.39 0.49 -11.00
CA ASP A 268 16.60 -0.34 -10.11
C ASP A 268 17.47 -0.90 -8.98
N VAL A 269 16.96 -0.80 -7.75
CA VAL A 269 17.54 -1.40 -6.56
C VAL A 269 16.60 -2.48 -6.06
N ALA A 270 17.11 -3.68 -5.77
CA ALA A 270 16.33 -4.76 -5.17
C ALA A 270 16.94 -5.18 -3.83
N GLN A 271 16.19 -4.99 -2.76
CA GLN A 271 16.46 -5.54 -1.43
C GLN A 271 15.55 -6.76 -1.27
N LEU A 272 16.11 -7.92 -1.53
CA LEU A 272 15.38 -9.20 -1.46
C LEU A 272 15.45 -9.81 -0.06
N GLY A 273 14.41 -10.55 0.29
CA GLY A 273 14.25 -11.23 1.56
C GLY A 273 13.04 -10.75 2.35
N ASP A 274 13.14 -10.82 3.67
CA ASP A 274 12.08 -10.35 4.56
C ASP A 274 11.81 -8.84 4.38
N VAL A 275 10.52 -8.51 4.27
CA VAL A 275 10.10 -7.13 3.97
C VAL A 275 10.42 -6.19 5.14
N VAL A 276 10.12 -6.62 6.38
CA VAL A 276 10.39 -5.81 7.58
C VAL A 276 11.90 -5.62 7.75
N GLY A 277 12.68 -6.70 7.65
CA GLY A 277 14.13 -6.62 7.72
C GLY A 277 14.75 -5.74 6.63
N GLY A 278 14.19 -5.78 5.41
CA GLY A 278 14.60 -4.90 4.32
C GLY A 278 14.32 -3.41 4.58
N VAL A 279 13.17 -3.12 5.17
CA VAL A 279 12.80 -1.77 5.59
C VAL A 279 13.68 -1.29 6.76
N GLU A 280 13.90 -2.12 7.76
CA GLU A 280 14.75 -1.79 8.93
C GLU A 280 16.20 -1.49 8.50
N LYS A 281 16.74 -2.27 7.57
CA LYS A 281 18.04 -1.98 6.96
C LYS A 281 18.08 -0.61 6.29
N LEU A 282 17.03 -0.22 5.57
CA LEU A 282 16.93 1.12 4.97
C LEU A 282 16.84 2.20 6.05
N VAL A 283 16.06 1.98 7.11
CA VAL A 283 15.92 2.89 8.25
C VAL A 283 17.27 3.13 8.96
N GLU A 284 18.08 2.08 9.12
CA GLU A 284 19.43 2.19 9.64
C GLU A 284 20.33 3.04 8.74
N LEU A 285 20.33 2.79 7.42
CA LEU A 285 21.09 3.58 6.45
C LEU A 285 20.67 5.05 6.42
N LEU A 286 19.40 5.32 6.69
CA LEU A 286 18.85 6.67 6.79
C LEU A 286 19.22 7.35 8.12
N GLY A 287 19.62 6.60 9.13
CA GLY A 287 19.84 7.10 10.51
C GLY A 287 18.54 7.47 11.22
N TRP A 288 17.43 6.79 10.90
CA TRP A 288 16.11 7.08 11.48
C TRP A 288 15.66 6.06 12.53
N HIS A 289 16.56 5.21 13.00
CA HIS A 289 16.24 4.13 13.94
C HIS A 289 15.58 4.67 15.22
N ASP A 290 16.18 5.65 15.86
CA ASP A 290 15.68 6.20 17.14
C ASP A 290 14.33 6.91 16.97
N GLU A 291 14.14 7.62 15.84
CA GLU A 291 12.86 8.24 15.52
C GLU A 291 11.78 7.20 15.29
N MET A 292 12.10 6.10 14.62
CA MET A 292 11.18 4.97 14.41
C MET A 292 10.77 4.35 15.76
N GLN A 293 11.73 4.04 16.63
CA GLN A 293 11.44 3.46 17.94
C GLN A 293 10.58 4.41 18.81
N THR A 294 10.88 5.69 18.77
CA THR A 294 10.10 6.72 19.48
C THR A 294 8.66 6.77 18.95
N LEU A 295 8.48 6.71 17.63
CA LEU A 295 7.16 6.70 17.01
C LEU A 295 6.36 5.46 17.40
N ILE A 296 6.96 4.27 17.29
CA ILE A 296 6.33 3.00 17.66
C ILE A 296 5.90 3.02 19.14
N GLN A 297 6.76 3.51 20.04
CA GLN A 297 6.46 3.58 21.46
C GLN A 297 5.28 4.51 21.75
N LYS A 298 5.26 5.70 21.14
CA LYS A 298 4.16 6.66 21.28
C LYS A 298 2.82 6.08 20.82
N GLU A 299 2.81 5.33 19.72
CA GLU A 299 1.58 4.73 19.21
C GLU A 299 1.09 3.57 20.11
N LYS A 300 2.01 2.78 20.68
CA LYS A 300 1.65 1.76 21.69
C LYS A 300 1.00 2.38 22.92
N GLU A 301 1.52 3.49 23.43
CA GLU A 301 0.99 4.18 24.61
C GLU A 301 -0.40 4.79 24.38
N LYS A 302 -0.70 5.27 23.16
CA LYS A 302 -2.05 5.75 22.81
C LYS A 302 -3.10 4.64 22.91
N VAL A 303 -2.75 3.44 22.45
CA VAL A 303 -3.65 2.27 22.49
C VAL A 303 -3.92 1.84 23.92
N GLY A 304 -2.91 1.85 24.81
CA GLY A 304 -3.08 1.49 26.22
C GLY A 304 -4.00 2.45 27.00
N ARG A 305 -4.05 3.73 26.61
CA ARG A 305 -4.92 4.74 27.26
C ARG A 305 -6.36 4.76 26.73
N GLY A 306 -6.62 4.16 25.57
CA GLY A 306 -7.96 4.10 24.97
C GLY A 306 -8.77 2.87 25.39
N SER A 307 -8.20 1.98 26.20
CA SER A 307 -8.82 0.76 26.73
C SER A 307 -9.20 0.84 28.23
N GLU A 308 -9.04 2.00 28.85
CA GLU A 308 -9.60 2.37 30.18
C GLU A 308 -10.85 3.25 29.98
#